data_22e6ceccd63f7effd6ac1aaed6092602
#
_entry.id   22e6ceccd63f7effd6ac1aaed6092602
#
_cell.length_a   1.000
_cell.length_b   1.000
_cell.length_c   1.000
_cell.angle_alpha   90.00
_cell.angle_beta   90.00
_cell.angle_gamma   90.00
#
_symmetry.space_group_name_H-M   'P 1'
#
loop_
_entity.id
_entity.type
_entity.pdbx_description
1 polymer ?
#
loop_
_entity_poly.entity_id
_entity_poly.type
_entity_poly.pdbx_seq_one_letter_code
_entity_poly.pdbx_strand_id
1 'polypeptide(L)'
;MTGTDIEQAFAEMLRDNQAALVRLARRYAGPDDYRDLLQEMHLQLWRSFSGFDGRAQLGTWVYRVALNTALSHARKPRREHQPLEEAVKHGDSGDPRDPMSVLDAFLAGLDPVQRGVLMLDLEGLSREEIADVMGLTPNAVAIRMTRLRQAFEARFLEDR
;
A
#
# COMPACT_ATOMS: atom_id res chain seq x y z
N MET A 1 19.79 -15.13 20.16
CA MET A 1 19.88 -13.71 19.75
C MET A 1 19.70 -12.83 20.97
N THR A 2 20.61 -11.90 21.15
CA THR A 2 20.46 -10.89 22.19
C THR A 2 19.45 -9.83 21.76
N GLY A 3 18.92 -9.04 22.70
CA GLY A 3 18.00 -7.93 22.36
C GLY A 3 18.60 -6.95 21.36
N THR A 4 19.87 -6.67 21.46
CA THR A 4 20.62 -5.79 20.55
C THR A 4 20.67 -6.34 19.11
N ASP A 5 20.78 -7.66 18.96
CA ASP A 5 20.80 -8.30 17.62
C ASP A 5 19.44 -8.17 16.94
N ILE A 6 18.35 -8.30 17.69
CA ILE A 6 16.98 -8.13 17.19
C ILE A 6 16.74 -6.69 16.76
N GLU A 7 17.16 -5.74 17.57
CA GLU A 7 17.03 -4.30 17.26
C GLU A 7 17.79 -3.93 15.98
N GLN A 8 19.00 -4.45 15.83
CA GLN A 8 19.82 -4.21 14.65
C GLN A 8 19.18 -4.82 13.39
N ALA A 9 18.74 -6.08 13.46
CA ALA A 9 18.07 -6.75 12.36
C ALA A 9 16.77 -6.03 11.95
N PHE A 10 16.01 -5.54 12.92
CA PHE A 10 14.81 -4.75 12.67
C PHE A 10 15.15 -3.41 11.98
N ALA A 11 16.17 -2.71 12.45
CA ALA A 11 16.61 -1.45 11.85
C ALA A 11 17.07 -1.63 10.40
N GLU A 12 17.77 -2.72 10.08
CA GLU A 12 18.19 -3.07 8.72
C GLU A 12 16.97 -3.36 7.83
N MET A 13 16.02 -4.15 8.33
CA MET A 13 14.77 -4.45 7.62
C MET A 13 13.97 -3.17 7.32
N LEU A 14 13.84 -2.26 8.28
CA LEU A 14 13.17 -0.97 8.06
C LEU A 14 13.88 -0.14 7.01
N ARG A 15 15.22 -0.06 7.07
CA ARG A 15 16.02 0.70 6.12
C ARG A 15 15.81 0.21 4.69
N ASP A 16 15.80 -1.09 4.49
CA ASP A 16 15.65 -1.72 3.18
C ASP A 16 14.24 -1.53 2.60
N ASN A 17 13.23 -1.36 3.44
CA ASN A 17 11.83 -1.26 3.03
C ASN A 17 11.22 0.13 3.22
N GLN A 18 11.97 1.10 3.71
CA GLN A 18 11.45 2.43 4.08
C GLN A 18 10.76 3.14 2.92
N ALA A 19 11.36 3.14 1.74
CA ALA A 19 10.78 3.80 0.57
C ALA A 19 9.42 3.21 0.19
N ALA A 20 9.29 1.87 0.20
CA ALA A 20 8.04 1.18 -0.07
C ALA A 20 6.98 1.48 0.99
N LEU A 21 7.36 1.47 2.26
CA LEU A 21 6.45 1.79 3.37
C LEU A 21 5.91 3.23 3.27
N VAL A 22 6.76 4.18 2.91
CA VAL A 22 6.36 5.58 2.70
C VAL A 22 5.38 5.68 1.53
N ARG A 23 5.64 5.00 0.41
CA ARG A 23 4.71 4.99 -0.74
C ARG A 23 3.35 4.44 -0.35
N LEU A 24 3.31 3.31 0.36
CA LEU A 24 2.07 2.71 0.87
C LEU A 24 1.32 3.67 1.80
N ALA A 25 2.02 4.25 2.77
CA ALA A 25 1.41 5.14 3.74
C ALA A 25 0.79 6.38 3.06
N ARG A 26 1.50 6.99 2.12
CA ARG A 26 1.00 8.16 1.37
C ARG A 26 -0.23 7.85 0.53
N ARG A 27 -0.26 6.66 -0.10
CA ARG A 27 -1.38 6.24 -0.94
C ARG A 27 -2.65 5.95 -0.15
N TYR A 28 -2.52 5.52 1.10
CA TYR A 28 -3.67 5.18 1.95
C TYR A 28 -4.13 6.33 2.85
N ALA A 29 -3.23 7.18 3.31
CA ALA A 29 -3.55 8.24 4.27
C ALA A 29 -3.43 9.66 3.71
N GLY A 30 -2.86 9.82 2.54
CA GLY A 30 -2.65 11.12 1.91
C GLY A 30 -1.45 11.91 2.47
N PRO A 31 -1.20 13.12 1.92
CA PRO A 31 0.03 13.89 2.22
C PRO A 31 0.08 14.41 3.66
N ASP A 32 -1.05 14.63 4.31
CA ASP A 32 -1.10 15.22 5.65
C ASP A 32 -1.03 14.16 6.77
N ASP A 33 -1.60 12.98 6.53
CA ASP A 33 -1.78 11.93 7.56
C ASP A 33 -0.86 10.72 7.39
N TYR A 34 -0.07 10.64 6.31
CA TYR A 34 0.73 9.45 6.02
C TYR A 34 1.77 9.13 7.10
N ARG A 35 2.27 10.15 7.80
CA ARG A 35 3.29 9.97 8.87
C ARG A 35 2.73 9.19 10.05
N ASP A 36 1.48 9.44 10.42
CA ASP A 36 0.80 8.70 11.49
C ASP A 36 0.59 7.24 11.08
N LEU A 37 0.17 7.00 9.85
CA LEU A 37 0.03 5.64 9.33
C LEU A 37 1.38 4.93 9.24
N LEU A 38 2.41 5.62 8.77
CA LEU A 38 3.77 5.07 8.69
C LEU A 38 4.29 4.66 10.08
N GLN A 39 4.07 5.50 11.09
CA GLN A 39 4.43 5.19 12.47
C GLN A 39 3.68 3.96 12.98
N GLU A 40 2.40 3.84 12.68
CA GLU A 40 1.60 2.66 13.04
C GLU A 40 2.12 1.40 12.34
N MET A 41 2.48 1.48 11.05
CA MET A 41 3.13 0.38 10.33
C MET A 41 4.43 -0.05 11.02
N HIS A 42 5.30 0.88 11.39
CA HIS A 42 6.54 0.60 12.11
C HIS A 42 6.27 -0.11 13.44
N LEU A 43 5.27 0.35 14.17
CA LEU A 43 4.89 -0.23 15.45
C LEU A 43 4.36 -1.66 15.30
N GLN A 44 3.52 -1.92 14.31
CA GLN A 44 3.00 -3.27 14.03
C GLN A 44 4.11 -4.21 13.54
N LEU A 45 5.01 -3.72 12.71
CA LEU A 45 6.20 -4.47 12.28
C LEU A 45 7.08 -4.84 13.48
N TRP A 46 7.34 -3.89 14.37
CA TRP A 46 8.12 -4.16 15.59
C TRP A 46 7.48 -5.23 16.47
N ARG A 47 6.17 -5.11 16.74
CA ARG A 47 5.42 -6.05 17.57
C ARG A 47 5.39 -7.46 16.98
N SER A 48 5.40 -7.56 15.66
CA SER A 48 5.29 -8.83 14.94
C SER A 48 6.65 -9.43 14.58
N PHE A 49 7.74 -8.66 14.68
CA PHE A 49 9.06 -9.05 14.19
C PHE A 49 9.63 -10.29 14.88
N SER A 50 9.43 -10.41 16.20
CA SER A 50 9.85 -11.57 16.97
C SER A 50 9.09 -12.85 16.61
N GLY A 51 7.90 -12.73 16.03
CA GLY A 51 7.08 -13.84 15.57
C GLY A 51 7.33 -14.24 14.11
N PHE A 52 8.21 -13.54 13.41
CA PHE A 52 8.59 -13.92 12.05
C PHE A 52 9.43 -15.20 12.07
N ASP A 53 8.91 -16.25 11.45
CA ASP A 53 9.48 -17.60 11.49
C ASP A 53 10.30 -17.99 10.25
N GLY A 54 10.45 -17.08 9.28
CA GLY A 54 11.19 -17.30 8.05
C GLY A 54 10.48 -18.12 6.98
N ARG A 55 9.20 -18.50 7.18
CA ARG A 55 8.42 -19.26 6.19
C ARG A 55 8.10 -18.46 4.93
N ALA A 56 7.85 -17.16 5.08
CA ALA A 56 7.71 -16.22 3.96
C ALA A 56 9.01 -15.45 3.75
N GLN A 57 9.23 -14.93 2.54
CA GLN A 57 10.28 -13.96 2.32
C GLN A 57 10.03 -12.72 3.18
N LEU A 58 11.09 -12.15 3.73
CA LEU A 58 11.00 -10.99 4.63
C LEU A 58 10.24 -9.83 3.99
N GLY A 59 10.52 -9.52 2.72
CA GLY A 59 9.81 -8.46 1.99
C GLY A 59 8.32 -8.71 1.88
N THR A 60 7.90 -9.94 1.57
CA THR A 60 6.48 -10.33 1.50
C THR A 60 5.81 -10.18 2.87
N TRP A 61 6.48 -10.57 3.93
CA TRP A 61 5.97 -10.40 5.30
C TRP A 61 5.82 -8.93 5.67
N VAL A 62 6.79 -8.08 5.32
CA VAL A 62 6.73 -6.63 5.56
C VAL A 62 5.51 -6.02 4.86
N TYR A 63 5.28 -6.36 3.60
CA TYR A 63 4.11 -5.89 2.86
C TYR A 63 2.80 -6.35 3.47
N ARG A 64 2.73 -7.60 3.93
CA ARG A 64 1.54 -8.13 4.59
C ARG A 64 1.19 -7.33 5.84
N VAL A 65 2.15 -7.09 6.72
CA VAL A 65 1.94 -6.32 7.95
C VAL A 65 1.56 -4.88 7.63
N ALA A 66 2.28 -4.24 6.71
CA ALA A 66 2.05 -2.86 6.31
C ALA A 66 0.66 -2.67 5.68
N LEU A 67 0.27 -3.55 4.76
CA LEU A 67 -1.04 -3.48 4.11
C LEU A 67 -2.20 -3.79 5.06
N ASN A 68 -2.05 -4.77 5.94
CA ASN A 68 -3.06 -5.02 6.98
C ASN A 68 -3.26 -3.78 7.86
N THR A 69 -2.19 -3.08 8.22
CA THR A 69 -2.25 -1.84 8.97
C THR A 69 -2.94 -0.74 8.17
N ALA A 70 -2.60 -0.57 6.90
CA ALA A 70 -3.22 0.41 6.01
C ALA A 70 -4.71 0.14 5.79
N LEU A 71 -5.09 -1.12 5.57
CA LEU A 71 -6.48 -1.52 5.40
C LEU A 71 -7.31 -1.28 6.67
N SER A 72 -6.73 -1.56 7.83
CA SER A 72 -7.36 -1.26 9.12
C SER A 72 -7.54 0.24 9.32
N HIS A 73 -6.54 1.03 8.95
CA HIS A 73 -6.61 2.50 8.97
C HIS A 73 -7.71 3.03 8.05
N ALA A 74 -7.85 2.49 6.86
CA ALA A 74 -8.89 2.88 5.90
C ALA A 74 -10.31 2.54 6.37
N ARG A 75 -10.48 1.57 7.28
CA ARG A 75 -11.78 1.21 7.88
C ARG A 75 -12.15 2.06 9.08
N LYS A 76 -11.20 2.81 9.68
CA LYS A 76 -11.53 3.70 10.80
C LYS A 76 -12.44 4.82 10.33
N PRO A 77 -13.47 5.21 11.12
CA PRO A 77 -14.28 6.36 10.77
C PRO A 77 -13.38 7.59 10.67
N ARG A 78 -13.54 8.34 9.58
CA ARG A 78 -12.82 9.61 9.38
C ARG A 78 -13.14 10.54 10.55
N ARG A 79 -12.12 11.24 11.06
CA ARG A 79 -12.36 12.35 11.98
C ARG A 79 -13.31 13.33 11.32
N GLU A 80 -14.33 13.77 12.07
CA GLU A 80 -15.52 14.52 11.61
C GLU A 80 -15.23 15.85 10.88
N HIS A 81 -13.96 16.19 10.60
CA HIS A 81 -13.55 17.51 10.11
C HIS A 81 -12.98 17.53 8.69
N GLN A 82 -13.03 16.41 7.95
CA GLN A 82 -12.63 16.41 6.54
C GLN A 82 -13.78 15.93 5.66
N PRO A 83 -14.44 16.83 4.92
CA PRO A 83 -15.40 16.44 3.89
C PRO A 83 -14.72 15.53 2.86
N LEU A 84 -15.47 14.52 2.39
CA LEU A 84 -15.01 13.58 1.35
C LEU A 84 -14.43 14.29 0.12
N GLU A 85 -14.91 15.49 -0.17
CA GLU A 85 -14.51 16.33 -1.30
C GLU A 85 -13.09 16.94 -1.12
N GLU A 86 -12.65 17.18 0.11
CA GLU A 86 -11.29 17.70 0.35
C GLU A 86 -10.21 16.63 0.24
N ALA A 87 -10.53 15.38 0.58
CA ALA A 87 -9.61 14.26 0.38
C ALA A 87 -9.36 13.97 -1.12
N VAL A 88 -10.31 14.31 -1.98
CA VAL A 88 -10.17 14.21 -3.44
C VAL A 88 -9.42 15.43 -4.01
N LYS A 89 -9.53 16.60 -3.35
CA LYS A 89 -8.86 17.83 -3.80
C LYS A 89 -7.37 17.92 -3.43
N HIS A 90 -6.89 17.14 -2.46
CA HIS A 90 -5.46 17.04 -2.12
C HIS A 90 -4.71 16.02 -2.98
N GLY A 91 -5.40 15.31 -3.85
CA GLY A 91 -4.82 14.61 -4.99
C GLY A 91 -4.57 15.57 -6.11
N ASP A 92 -3.59 16.43 -5.87
CA ASP A 92 -2.80 17.17 -6.82
C ASP A 92 -3.49 17.88 -7.99
N SER A 93 -3.23 19.17 -8.05
CA SER A 93 -3.11 20.01 -9.24
C SER A 93 -1.95 19.57 -10.17
N GLY A 94 -1.69 18.28 -10.31
CA GLY A 94 -0.71 17.75 -11.26
C GLY A 94 -1.21 17.93 -12.69
N ASP A 95 -0.28 18.16 -13.61
CA ASP A 95 -0.60 18.21 -15.03
C ASP A 95 -1.31 16.91 -15.44
N PRO A 96 -2.55 16.97 -16.00
CA PRO A 96 -3.25 15.79 -16.49
C PRO A 96 -2.48 14.98 -17.54
N ARG A 97 -1.38 15.53 -18.05
CA ARG A 97 -0.48 14.86 -19.01
C ARG A 97 0.67 14.13 -18.33
N ASP A 98 0.91 14.37 -17.03
CA ASP A 98 1.93 13.66 -16.29
C ASP A 98 1.42 12.25 -15.93
N PRO A 99 2.11 11.18 -16.40
CA PRO A 99 1.71 9.80 -16.10
C PRO A 99 1.58 9.49 -14.61
N MET A 100 2.39 10.13 -13.76
CA MET A 100 2.32 9.93 -12.31
C MET A 100 1.05 10.53 -11.72
N SER A 101 0.64 11.72 -12.16
CA SER A 101 -0.63 12.34 -11.77
C SER A 101 -1.83 11.49 -12.17
N VAL A 102 -1.79 10.89 -13.37
CA VAL A 102 -2.84 9.99 -13.85
C VAL A 102 -2.92 8.75 -12.99
N LEU A 103 -1.78 8.15 -12.66
CA LEU A 103 -1.72 6.98 -11.79
C LEU A 103 -2.22 7.30 -10.38
N ASP A 104 -1.81 8.43 -9.82
CA ASP A 104 -2.25 8.88 -8.50
C ASP A 104 -3.77 9.06 -8.43
N ALA A 105 -4.35 9.69 -9.44
CA ALA A 105 -5.79 9.88 -9.54
C ALA A 105 -6.53 8.54 -9.66
N PHE A 106 -5.98 7.61 -10.42
CA PHE A 106 -6.55 6.28 -10.56
C PHE A 106 -6.53 5.51 -9.24
N LEU A 107 -5.38 5.47 -8.57
CA LEU A 107 -5.22 4.81 -7.27
C LEU A 107 -6.16 5.38 -6.21
N ALA A 108 -6.32 6.70 -6.18
CA ALA A 108 -7.20 7.38 -5.23
C ALA A 108 -8.68 7.01 -5.41
N GLY A 109 -9.09 6.66 -6.62
CA GLY A 109 -10.46 6.24 -6.94
C GLY A 109 -10.76 4.76 -6.66
N LEU A 110 -9.75 3.95 -6.34
CA LEU A 110 -9.92 2.52 -6.08
C LEU A 110 -10.36 2.26 -4.64
N ASP A 111 -11.10 1.16 -4.43
CA ASP A 111 -11.30 0.68 -3.07
C ASP A 111 -9.97 0.24 -2.44
N PRO A 112 -9.88 0.14 -1.09
CA PRO A 112 -8.61 -0.14 -0.43
C PRO A 112 -7.95 -1.46 -0.85
N VAL A 113 -8.72 -2.51 -1.12
CA VAL A 113 -8.19 -3.82 -1.53
C VAL A 113 -7.63 -3.76 -2.95
N GLN A 114 -8.37 -3.20 -3.89
CA GLN A 114 -7.91 -3.02 -5.27
C GLN A 114 -6.67 -2.12 -5.34
N ARG A 115 -6.63 -1.07 -4.55
CA ARG A 115 -5.46 -0.20 -4.41
C ARG A 115 -4.23 -0.99 -3.96
N GLY A 116 -4.39 -1.85 -2.95
CA GLY A 116 -3.33 -2.72 -2.45
C GLY A 116 -2.80 -3.68 -3.52
N VAL A 117 -3.69 -4.34 -4.25
CA VAL A 117 -3.31 -5.26 -5.34
C VAL A 117 -2.49 -4.53 -6.41
N LEU A 118 -2.96 -3.37 -6.87
CA LEU A 118 -2.25 -2.60 -7.88
C LEU A 118 -0.90 -2.08 -7.37
N MET A 119 -0.84 -1.60 -6.15
CA MET A 119 0.41 -1.11 -5.56
C MET A 119 1.47 -2.21 -5.45
N LEU A 120 1.07 -3.42 -5.06
CA LEU A 120 2.00 -4.56 -4.97
C LEU A 120 2.51 -4.97 -6.36
N ASP A 121 1.65 -4.94 -7.37
CA ASP A 121 2.06 -5.18 -8.76
C ASP A 121 3.09 -4.14 -9.22
N LEU A 122 2.87 -2.88 -8.91
CA LEU A 122 3.80 -1.79 -9.21
C LEU A 122 5.13 -1.90 -8.45
N GLU A 123 5.13 -2.49 -7.26
CA GLU A 123 6.34 -2.79 -6.50
C GLU A 123 7.09 -4.03 -7.04
N GLY A 124 6.55 -4.68 -8.05
CA GLY A 124 7.19 -5.80 -8.74
C GLY A 124 6.93 -7.17 -8.14
N LEU A 125 5.93 -7.30 -7.26
CA LEU A 125 5.55 -8.61 -6.71
C LEU A 125 4.89 -9.48 -7.78
N SER A 126 5.15 -10.78 -7.71
CA SER A 126 4.47 -11.77 -8.53
C SER A 126 3.00 -11.91 -8.11
N ARG A 127 2.20 -12.50 -8.99
CA ARG A 127 0.80 -12.81 -8.70
C ARG A 127 0.64 -13.66 -7.45
N GLU A 128 1.52 -14.64 -7.27
CA GLU A 128 1.54 -15.54 -6.12
C GLU A 128 1.91 -14.79 -4.83
N GLU A 129 2.89 -13.89 -4.90
CA GLU A 129 3.28 -13.04 -3.78
C GLU A 129 2.16 -12.06 -3.39
N ILE A 130 1.50 -11.45 -4.37
CA ILE A 130 0.34 -10.57 -4.12
C ILE A 130 -0.79 -11.35 -3.46
N ALA A 131 -1.09 -12.55 -3.96
CA ALA A 131 -2.10 -13.43 -3.39
C ALA A 131 -1.80 -13.75 -1.93
N ASP A 132 -0.54 -14.06 -1.63
CA ASP A 132 -0.09 -14.36 -0.28
C ASP A 132 -0.21 -13.15 0.65
N VAL A 133 0.22 -11.97 0.20
CA VAL A 133 0.12 -10.72 0.96
C VAL A 133 -1.33 -10.34 1.25
N MET A 134 -2.20 -10.44 0.25
CA MET A 134 -3.59 -9.96 0.32
C MET A 134 -4.57 -11.00 0.87
N GLY A 135 -4.15 -12.24 1.09
CA GLY A 135 -5.05 -13.32 1.49
C GLY A 135 -6.02 -13.73 0.37
N LEU A 136 -5.57 -13.64 -0.87
CA LEU A 136 -6.33 -14.00 -2.07
C LEU A 136 -5.74 -15.24 -2.73
N THR A 137 -6.45 -15.80 -3.69
CA THR A 137 -5.88 -16.81 -4.60
C THR A 137 -5.16 -16.12 -5.77
N PRO A 138 -4.15 -16.75 -6.40
CA PRO A 138 -3.51 -16.19 -7.59
C PRO A 138 -4.50 -15.90 -8.72
N ASN A 139 -5.52 -16.75 -8.89
CA ASN A 139 -6.57 -16.52 -9.88
C ASN A 139 -7.42 -15.29 -9.55
N ALA A 140 -7.76 -15.06 -8.30
CA ALA A 140 -8.49 -13.86 -7.86
C ALA A 140 -7.66 -12.60 -8.12
N VAL A 141 -6.34 -12.63 -7.90
CA VAL A 141 -5.43 -11.53 -8.24
C VAL A 141 -5.44 -11.28 -9.75
N ALA A 142 -5.35 -12.32 -10.57
CA ALA A 142 -5.37 -12.20 -12.03
C ALA A 142 -6.65 -11.53 -12.53
N ILE A 143 -7.80 -11.93 -12.02
CA ILE A 143 -9.10 -11.36 -12.37
C ILE A 143 -9.16 -9.88 -11.99
N ARG A 144 -8.71 -9.53 -10.78
CA ARG A 144 -8.66 -8.15 -10.31
C ARG A 144 -7.74 -7.29 -11.17
N MET A 145 -6.57 -7.79 -11.52
CA MET A 145 -5.62 -7.08 -12.39
C MET A 145 -6.19 -6.83 -13.79
N THR A 146 -6.88 -7.80 -14.36
CA THR A 146 -7.55 -7.65 -15.65
C THR A 146 -8.60 -6.54 -15.59
N ARG A 147 -9.43 -6.54 -14.57
CA ARG A 147 -10.46 -5.51 -14.35
C ARG A 147 -9.86 -4.13 -14.11
N LEU A 148 -8.77 -4.04 -13.36
CA LEU A 148 -8.06 -2.79 -13.12
C LEU A 148 -7.48 -2.20 -14.39
N ARG A 149 -6.88 -3.01 -15.25
CA ARG A 149 -6.38 -2.58 -16.57
C ARG A 149 -7.51 -2.06 -17.44
N GLN A 150 -8.61 -2.79 -17.52
CA GLN A 150 -9.79 -2.37 -18.28
C GLN A 150 -10.36 -1.04 -17.77
N ALA A 151 -10.46 -0.87 -16.45
CA ALA A 151 -10.95 0.35 -15.84
C ALA A 151 -10.01 1.54 -16.11
N PHE A 152 -8.70 1.31 -16.08
CA PHE A 152 -7.70 2.32 -16.41
C PHE A 152 -7.79 2.75 -17.87
N GLU A 153 -7.86 1.79 -18.78
CA GLU A 153 -7.99 2.03 -20.22
C GLU A 153 -9.26 2.81 -20.55
N ALA A 154 -10.40 2.39 -19.99
CA ALA A 154 -11.68 3.08 -20.18
C ALA A 154 -11.65 4.53 -19.69
N ARG A 155 -10.96 4.80 -18.59
CA ARG A 155 -10.94 6.13 -18.00
C ARG A 155 -9.93 7.09 -18.64
N PHE A 156 -8.79 6.59 -19.09
CA PHE A 156 -7.66 7.44 -19.49
C PHE A 156 -7.19 7.28 -20.94
N LEU A 157 -7.59 6.24 -21.64
CA LEU A 157 -7.12 5.96 -22.99
C LEU A 157 -8.20 6.11 -24.07
N GLU A 158 -9.47 6.02 -23.73
CA GLU A 158 -10.57 6.16 -24.69
C GLU A 158 -10.88 7.61 -25.08
N ASP A 159 -10.34 8.59 -24.35
CA ASP A 159 -10.48 10.03 -24.62
C ASP A 159 -9.41 10.60 -25.57
N ARG A 160 -8.75 9.75 -26.36
CA ARG A 160 -7.76 10.19 -27.37
C ARG A 160 -8.25 10.05 -28.78
#